data_f2379c776ea49028a10cb43e4f341189
#
_entry.id   f2379c776ea49028a10cb43e4f341189
#
_cell.length_a   1.000
_cell.length_b   1.000
_cell.length_c   1.000
_cell.angle_alpha   90.00
_cell.angle_beta   90.00
_cell.angle_gamma   90.00
#
_symmetry.space_group_name_H-M   'P 1'
#
loop_
_entity.id
_entity.type
_entity.pdbx_description
1 polymer ?
#
loop_
_entity_poly.entity_id
_entity_poly.type
_entity_poly.pdbx_seq_one_letter_code
_entity_poly.pdbx_strand_id
1 'polypeptide(L)'
;AGDKDAIAALRILPTVVPLPALNQAETSAENEAVNPNSELAFMAAQIQDRTMMRIFRFVVENAGNPELKIDDISNEIGMSRSVLYNKVKATTGMTPVDFVRHIRIKKACEMLRKTDDTLSSIAFAVGFTDPKYFSKVFKKETGIVPTEYRNRTQG
;
A
#
# COMPACT_ATOMS: atom_id res chain seq x y z
N ALA A 1 -12.04 15.73 -11.50
CA ALA A 1 -13.16 14.91 -11.15
C ALA A 1 -12.89 13.45 -11.43
N GLY A 2 -12.31 13.14 -12.57
CA GLY A 2 -11.98 11.76 -12.85
C GLY A 2 -11.03 11.18 -11.83
N ASP A 3 -10.13 12.00 -11.35
CA ASP A 3 -9.19 11.52 -10.35
C ASP A 3 -9.88 11.19 -9.06
N LYS A 4 -10.87 11.98 -8.71
CA LYS A 4 -11.62 11.70 -7.51
C LYS A 4 -12.39 10.42 -7.64
N ASP A 5 -12.95 10.18 -8.79
CA ASP A 5 -13.71 8.97 -8.99
C ASP A 5 -12.83 7.75 -8.95
N ALA A 6 -11.64 7.85 -9.54
CA ALA A 6 -10.72 6.74 -9.52
C ALA A 6 -10.26 6.45 -8.10
N ILE A 7 -9.95 7.50 -7.37
CA ILE A 7 -9.51 7.34 -6.01
C ILE A 7 -10.64 6.83 -5.14
N ALA A 8 -11.83 7.32 -5.39
CA ALA A 8 -12.99 6.86 -4.64
C ALA A 8 -13.25 5.39 -4.91
N ALA A 9 -13.09 4.98 -6.12
CA ALA A 9 -13.28 3.58 -6.47
C ALA A 9 -12.27 2.73 -5.73
N LEU A 10 -11.04 3.18 -5.67
CA LEU A 10 -10.02 2.44 -4.98
C LEU A 10 -10.32 2.36 -3.50
N ARG A 11 -10.89 3.38 -2.93
CA ARG A 11 -11.25 3.34 -1.54
C ARG A 11 -12.50 2.52 -1.29
N ILE A 12 -13.43 2.60 -2.20
CA ILE A 12 -14.66 1.86 -2.07
C ILE A 12 -14.38 0.38 -2.01
N LEU A 13 -13.49 -0.08 -2.86
CA LEU A 13 -13.13 -1.47 -2.84
C LEU A 13 -12.79 -1.92 -1.43
N PRO A 14 -11.94 -1.19 -0.75
CA PRO A 14 -11.59 -1.59 0.59
C PRO A 14 -12.74 -1.62 1.57
N THR A 15 -13.74 -0.83 1.36
CA THR A 15 -14.77 -0.76 2.37
C THR A 15 -15.89 -1.73 2.14
N VAL A 16 -16.06 -2.17 0.94
CA VAL A 16 -17.25 -2.90 0.64
C VAL A 16 -17.07 -4.38 0.63
N VAL A 17 -16.10 -4.79 -0.10
CA VAL A 17 -15.98 -6.17 -0.37
C VAL A 17 -15.34 -6.97 0.71
N PRO A 18 -14.49 -6.39 1.41
CA PRO A 18 -13.51 -7.14 2.15
C PRO A 18 -14.01 -8.04 3.23
N LEU A 19 -15.03 -7.65 3.92
CA LEU A 19 -15.38 -8.42 5.09
C LEU A 19 -15.67 -9.88 4.78
N PRO A 20 -16.59 -10.14 3.90
CA PRO A 20 -16.83 -11.55 3.58
C PRO A 20 -15.63 -12.18 2.93
N ALA A 21 -14.96 -11.42 2.11
CA ALA A 21 -13.81 -11.96 1.43
C ALA A 21 -12.72 -12.29 2.43
N LEU A 22 -12.56 -11.46 3.41
CA LEU A 22 -11.56 -11.71 4.40
C LEU A 22 -11.85 -12.97 5.19
N ASN A 23 -13.09 -13.21 5.46
CA ASN A 23 -13.45 -14.39 6.19
C ASN A 23 -13.05 -15.62 5.46
N GLN A 24 -13.16 -15.57 4.15
CA GLN A 24 -12.74 -16.70 3.41
C GLN A 24 -11.27 -16.75 3.27
N ALA A 25 -10.66 -15.63 3.28
CA ALA A 25 -9.23 -15.60 3.19
C ALA A 25 -8.59 -16.25 4.39
N GLU A 26 -9.37 -16.49 5.40
CA GLU A 26 -8.82 -17.23 6.51
C GLU A 26 -8.32 -18.56 6.11
N THR A 27 -8.96 -19.13 5.16
CA THR A 27 -8.51 -20.42 4.71
C THR A 27 -7.13 -20.36 4.19
N SER A 28 -6.73 -19.20 3.72
CA SER A 28 -5.38 -19.10 3.25
C SER A 28 -4.51 -18.59 4.38
N ALA A 29 -5.02 -18.66 5.56
CA ALA A 29 -4.23 -18.23 6.69
C ALA A 29 -3.02 -19.11 6.86
N GLU A 30 -3.08 -20.29 6.39
CA GLU A 30 -1.91 -21.09 6.43
C GLU A 30 -0.82 -20.49 5.57
N ASN A 31 -1.20 -19.57 4.75
CA ASN A 31 -0.21 -18.83 4.02
C ASN A 31 0.06 -17.57 4.82
N GLU A 32 0.92 -17.70 5.77
CA GLU A 32 1.13 -16.59 6.67
C GLU A 32 1.76 -15.40 5.99
N ALA A 33 2.21 -15.55 4.79
CA ALA A 33 2.72 -14.40 4.06
C ALA A 33 1.60 -13.41 3.79
N VAL A 34 0.36 -13.87 3.82
CA VAL A 34 -0.78 -13.03 3.55
C VAL A 34 -1.66 -12.99 4.78
N ASN A 35 -1.59 -11.89 5.49
CA ASN A 35 -2.44 -11.68 6.63
C ASN A 35 -3.80 -11.21 6.14
N PRO A 36 -4.86 -11.97 6.38
CA PRO A 36 -6.18 -11.59 5.85
C PRO A 36 -6.67 -10.25 6.36
N ASN A 37 -6.14 -9.79 7.47
CA ASN A 37 -6.51 -8.49 7.97
C ASN A 37 -5.60 -7.38 7.46
N SER A 38 -4.63 -7.72 6.64
CA SER A 38 -3.70 -6.76 6.10
C SER A 38 -4.37 -5.94 5.00
N GLU A 39 -4.15 -4.64 5.02
CA GLU A 39 -4.67 -3.80 3.95
C GLU A 39 -3.99 -4.12 2.63
N LEU A 40 -2.74 -4.59 2.69
CA LEU A 40 -2.06 -4.99 1.47
C LEU A 40 -2.67 -6.26 0.91
N ALA A 41 -3.03 -7.21 1.76
CA ALA A 41 -3.69 -8.41 1.30
C ALA A 41 -5.03 -8.06 0.65
N PHE A 42 -5.74 -7.10 1.23
CA PHE A 42 -6.99 -6.67 0.68
C PHE A 42 -6.78 -6.03 -0.70
N MET A 43 -5.76 -5.18 -0.82
CA MET A 43 -5.44 -4.58 -2.11
C MET A 43 -5.11 -5.66 -3.13
N ALA A 44 -4.32 -6.65 -2.73
CA ALA A 44 -3.94 -7.71 -3.63
C ALA A 44 -5.16 -8.46 -4.14
N ALA A 45 -6.14 -8.67 -3.28
CA ALA A 45 -7.33 -9.40 -3.65
C ALA A 45 -8.16 -8.67 -4.71
N GLN A 46 -8.00 -7.35 -4.83
CA GLN A 46 -8.72 -6.58 -5.81
C GLN A 46 -8.04 -6.56 -7.17
N ILE A 47 -6.80 -6.99 -7.25
CA ILE A 47 -6.04 -6.92 -8.49
C ILE A 47 -6.26 -8.20 -9.27
N GLN A 48 -6.92 -8.08 -10.44
CA GLN A 48 -7.17 -9.24 -11.27
C GLN A 48 -6.22 -9.31 -12.45
N ASP A 49 -5.59 -8.20 -12.78
CA ASP A 49 -4.67 -8.12 -13.89
C ASP A 49 -3.32 -8.69 -13.45
N ARG A 50 -2.82 -9.66 -14.19
CA ARG A 50 -1.58 -10.33 -13.85
C ARG A 50 -0.38 -9.37 -13.84
N THR A 51 -0.35 -8.48 -14.83
CA THR A 51 0.75 -7.50 -14.90
C THR A 51 0.71 -6.56 -13.71
N MET A 52 -0.48 -6.08 -13.38
CA MET A 52 -0.62 -5.20 -12.24
C MET A 52 -0.26 -5.93 -10.96
N MET A 53 -0.56 -7.20 -10.85
CA MET A 53 -0.16 -7.99 -9.68
C MET A 53 1.36 -8.06 -9.58
N ARG A 54 2.06 -8.21 -10.70
CA ARG A 54 3.52 -8.21 -10.68
C ARG A 54 4.05 -6.86 -10.21
N ILE A 55 3.45 -5.78 -10.69
CA ILE A 55 3.84 -4.43 -10.26
C ILE A 55 3.61 -4.28 -8.76
N PHE A 56 2.45 -4.65 -8.30
CA PHE A 56 2.09 -4.53 -6.89
C PHE A 56 3.09 -5.31 -6.03
N ARG A 57 3.34 -6.55 -6.41
CA ARG A 57 4.22 -7.41 -5.64
C ARG A 57 5.64 -6.85 -5.57
N PHE A 58 6.14 -6.37 -6.71
CA PHE A 58 7.48 -5.80 -6.75
C PHE A 58 7.57 -4.57 -5.84
N VAL A 59 6.56 -3.72 -5.88
CA VAL A 59 6.56 -2.52 -5.05
C VAL A 59 6.47 -2.89 -3.57
N VAL A 60 5.63 -3.85 -3.23
CA VAL A 60 5.51 -4.29 -1.83
C VAL A 60 6.86 -4.81 -1.33
N GLU A 61 7.53 -5.62 -2.14
CA GLU A 61 8.80 -6.21 -1.72
C GLU A 61 9.93 -5.20 -1.62
N ASN A 62 9.82 -4.09 -2.34
CA ASN A 62 10.90 -3.10 -2.39
C ASN A 62 10.53 -1.78 -1.74
N ALA A 63 9.36 -1.69 -1.14
CA ALA A 63 8.89 -0.43 -0.56
C ALA A 63 9.82 0.09 0.53
N GLY A 64 10.48 -0.81 1.26
CA GLY A 64 11.40 -0.40 2.31
C GLY A 64 12.69 0.22 1.81
N ASN A 65 12.95 0.12 0.52
CA ASN A 65 14.13 0.72 -0.07
C ASN A 65 13.83 2.17 -0.41
N PRO A 66 14.45 3.14 0.29
CA PRO A 66 14.16 4.54 0.01
C PRO A 66 14.64 4.98 -1.38
N GLU A 67 15.53 4.19 -1.99
CA GLU A 67 16.05 4.51 -3.31
C GLU A 67 15.23 3.92 -4.44
N LEU A 68 14.12 3.28 -4.13
CA LEU A 68 13.28 2.70 -5.17
C LEU A 68 12.78 3.77 -6.12
N LYS A 69 13.05 3.59 -7.40
CA LYS A 69 12.67 4.55 -8.43
C LYS A 69 11.68 3.92 -9.39
N ILE A 70 10.94 4.78 -10.08
CA ILE A 70 9.98 4.30 -11.06
C ILE A 70 10.67 3.50 -12.16
N ASP A 71 11.90 3.89 -12.52
CA ASP A 71 12.66 3.14 -13.50
C ASP A 71 12.94 1.72 -13.06
N ASP A 72 13.13 1.51 -11.77
CA ASP A 72 13.35 0.15 -11.25
C ASP A 72 12.13 -0.72 -11.52
N ILE A 73 10.96 -0.14 -11.35
CA ILE A 73 9.71 -0.87 -11.60
C ILE A 73 9.57 -1.15 -13.10
N SER A 74 9.81 -0.13 -13.93
CA SER A 74 9.74 -0.30 -15.38
C SER A 74 10.65 -1.41 -15.86
N ASN A 75 11.88 -1.39 -15.37
CA ASN A 75 12.87 -2.36 -15.80
C ASN A 75 12.50 -3.76 -15.34
N GLU A 76 12.02 -3.89 -14.12
CA GLU A 76 11.66 -5.20 -13.58
C GLU A 76 10.49 -5.81 -14.35
N ILE A 77 9.49 -4.99 -14.67
CA ILE A 77 8.27 -5.48 -15.32
C ILE A 77 8.48 -5.60 -16.83
N GLY A 78 9.46 -4.89 -17.38
CA GLY A 78 9.74 -4.97 -18.80
C GLY A 78 8.85 -4.07 -19.63
N MET A 79 8.48 -2.91 -19.11
CA MET A 79 7.65 -1.97 -19.87
C MET A 79 8.23 -0.56 -19.75
N SER A 80 7.86 0.31 -20.68
CA SER A 80 8.32 1.68 -20.65
C SER A 80 7.66 2.44 -19.50
N ARG A 81 8.22 3.59 -19.18
CA ARG A 81 7.65 4.43 -18.12
C ARG A 81 6.24 4.87 -18.48
N SER A 82 6.00 5.19 -19.74
CA SER A 82 4.67 5.61 -20.18
C SER A 82 3.65 4.51 -20.02
N VAL A 83 4.02 3.31 -20.41
CA VAL A 83 3.11 2.17 -20.31
C VAL A 83 2.85 1.85 -18.84
N LEU A 84 3.90 1.93 -18.03
CA LEU A 84 3.75 1.71 -16.60
C LEU A 84 2.80 2.74 -15.99
N TYR A 85 3.02 4.02 -16.34
CA TYR A 85 2.17 5.10 -15.84
C TYR A 85 0.71 4.83 -16.17
N ASN A 86 0.45 4.52 -17.44
CA ASN A 86 -0.93 4.30 -17.87
C ASN A 86 -1.56 3.09 -17.19
N LYS A 87 -0.76 2.04 -17.01
CA LYS A 87 -1.27 0.83 -16.38
C LYS A 87 -1.65 1.07 -14.93
N VAL A 88 -0.76 1.69 -14.16
CA VAL A 88 -1.01 1.95 -12.76
C VAL A 88 -2.15 2.93 -12.61
N LYS A 89 -2.16 3.99 -13.42
CA LYS A 89 -3.20 5.01 -13.33
C LYS A 89 -4.58 4.42 -13.67
N ALA A 90 -4.64 3.61 -14.71
CA ALA A 90 -5.91 3.01 -15.13
C ALA A 90 -6.43 2.05 -14.07
N THR A 91 -5.55 1.33 -13.41
CA THR A 91 -5.97 0.32 -12.45
C THR A 91 -6.27 0.90 -11.08
N THR A 92 -5.45 1.84 -10.61
CA THR A 92 -5.54 2.31 -9.23
C THR A 92 -6.00 3.76 -9.12
N GLY A 93 -6.00 4.51 -10.20
CA GLY A 93 -6.29 5.94 -10.14
C GLY A 93 -5.12 6.77 -9.67
N MET A 94 -4.01 6.13 -9.32
CA MET A 94 -2.84 6.82 -8.80
C MET A 94 -1.70 6.79 -9.81
N THR A 95 -0.84 7.79 -9.74
CA THR A 95 0.41 7.73 -10.49
C THR A 95 1.30 6.67 -9.83
N PRO A 96 2.31 6.16 -10.54
CA PRO A 96 3.24 5.21 -9.92
C PRO A 96 3.91 5.75 -8.67
N VAL A 97 4.28 7.02 -8.66
CA VAL A 97 4.89 7.62 -7.46
C VAL A 97 3.93 7.58 -6.29
N ASP A 98 2.68 7.97 -6.52
CA ASP A 98 1.68 7.95 -5.48
C ASP A 98 1.36 6.52 -5.05
N PHE A 99 1.39 5.60 -5.98
CA PHE A 99 1.14 4.19 -5.68
C PHE A 99 2.19 3.63 -4.73
N VAL A 100 3.47 3.93 -4.99
CA VAL A 100 4.55 3.51 -4.10
C VAL A 100 4.35 4.10 -2.71
N ARG A 101 4.05 5.39 -2.67
CA ARG A 101 3.83 6.07 -1.39
C ARG A 101 2.67 5.46 -0.62
N HIS A 102 1.60 5.15 -1.34
CA HIS A 102 0.42 4.55 -0.74
C HIS A 102 0.76 3.20 -0.12
N ILE A 103 1.52 2.38 -0.82
CA ILE A 103 1.92 1.08 -0.31
C ILE A 103 2.81 1.23 0.93
N ARG A 104 3.71 2.18 0.91
CA ARG A 104 4.57 2.44 2.07
C ARG A 104 3.72 2.76 3.30
N ILE A 105 2.70 3.60 3.12
CA ILE A 105 1.82 3.97 4.23
C ILE A 105 1.02 2.77 4.71
N LYS A 106 0.54 1.92 3.80
CA LYS A 106 -0.20 0.73 4.21
C LYS A 106 0.68 -0.22 5.01
N LYS A 107 1.95 -0.35 4.63
CA LYS A 107 2.89 -1.16 5.40
C LYS A 107 3.12 -0.54 6.77
N ALA A 108 3.20 0.78 6.84
CA ALA A 108 3.36 1.46 8.12
C ALA A 108 2.15 1.21 9.02
N CYS A 109 0.96 1.21 8.46
CA CYS A 109 -0.24 0.92 9.23
C CYS A 109 -0.15 -0.45 9.89
N GLU A 110 0.32 -1.43 9.14
CA GLU A 110 0.48 -2.77 9.70
C GLU A 110 1.49 -2.78 10.84
N MET A 111 2.61 -2.12 10.65
CA MET A 111 3.63 -2.09 11.68
C MET A 111 3.14 -1.36 12.93
N LEU A 112 2.38 -0.28 12.73
CA LEU A 112 1.82 0.44 13.87
C LEU A 112 0.87 -0.43 14.69
N ARG A 113 0.13 -1.29 14.01
CA ARG A 113 -0.80 -2.18 14.70
C ARG A 113 -0.11 -3.35 15.37
N LYS A 114 0.95 -3.86 14.75
CA LYS A 114 1.51 -5.14 15.16
C LYS A 114 2.78 -5.05 15.99
N THR A 115 3.41 -3.90 16.04
CA THR A 115 4.68 -3.76 16.75
C THR A 115 4.65 -2.58 17.68
N ASP A 116 5.64 -2.54 18.55
CA ASP A 116 5.86 -1.39 19.43
C ASP A 116 7.03 -0.54 18.95
N ASP A 117 7.45 -0.75 17.71
CA ASP A 117 8.55 0.00 17.15
C ASP A 117 8.26 1.50 17.18
N THR A 118 9.31 2.29 17.30
CA THR A 118 9.16 3.74 17.32
C THR A 118 8.67 4.24 15.95
N LEU A 119 8.08 5.41 15.94
CA LEU A 119 7.60 5.99 14.70
C LEU A 119 8.75 6.21 13.73
N SER A 120 9.90 6.65 14.22
CA SER A 120 11.06 6.82 13.36
C SER A 120 11.51 5.51 12.75
N SER A 121 11.53 4.47 13.56
CA SER A 121 11.92 3.15 13.09
C SER A 121 10.97 2.65 12.00
N ILE A 122 9.69 2.85 12.20
CA ILE A 122 8.69 2.46 11.22
C ILE A 122 8.86 3.27 9.93
N ALA A 123 9.06 4.59 10.06
CA ALA A 123 9.25 5.44 8.91
C ALA A 123 10.39 4.94 8.03
N PHE A 124 11.53 4.66 8.66
CA PHE A 124 12.69 4.16 7.91
C PHE A 124 12.42 2.76 7.33
N ALA A 125 11.76 1.91 8.09
CA ALA A 125 11.50 0.54 7.65
C ALA A 125 10.62 0.50 6.40
N VAL A 126 9.72 1.46 6.25
CA VAL A 126 8.84 1.48 5.09
C VAL A 126 9.34 2.40 3.97
N GLY A 127 10.59 2.88 4.08
CA GLY A 127 11.22 3.56 2.95
C GLY A 127 11.26 5.08 3.00
N PHE A 128 10.81 5.68 4.08
CA PHE A 128 10.94 7.13 4.22
C PHE A 128 12.29 7.46 4.84
N THR A 129 12.88 8.55 4.40
CA THR A 129 14.17 8.98 4.95
C THR A 129 14.02 10.06 5.99
N ASP A 130 12.82 10.63 6.12
CA ASP A 130 12.54 11.71 7.05
C ASP A 130 11.26 11.39 7.82
N PRO A 131 11.36 11.11 9.12
CA PRO A 131 10.17 10.79 9.92
C PRO A 131 9.13 11.90 9.95
N LYS A 132 9.55 13.15 9.85
CA LYS A 132 8.59 14.26 9.83
C LYS A 132 7.77 14.23 8.55
N TYR A 133 8.44 13.99 7.44
CA TYR A 133 7.74 13.88 6.18
C TYR A 133 6.82 12.66 6.18
N PHE A 134 7.28 11.56 6.75
CA PHE A 134 6.46 10.37 6.90
C PHE A 134 5.15 10.70 7.65
N SER A 135 5.25 11.41 8.76
CA SER A 135 4.07 11.76 9.55
C SER A 135 3.09 12.61 8.76
N LYS A 136 3.61 13.54 7.97
CA LYS A 136 2.77 14.38 7.13
C LYS A 136 2.03 13.56 6.08
N VAL A 137 2.76 12.67 5.40
CA VAL A 137 2.15 11.84 4.38
C VAL A 137 1.14 10.89 5.03
N PHE A 138 1.50 10.33 6.17
CA PHE A 138 0.60 9.41 6.87
C PHE A 138 -0.71 10.10 7.21
N LYS A 139 -0.64 11.30 7.78
CA LYS A 139 -1.85 12.02 8.14
C LYS A 139 -2.67 12.38 6.91
N LYS A 140 -2.00 12.75 5.82
CA LYS A 140 -2.70 13.09 4.59
C LYS A 140 -3.44 11.87 4.04
N GLU A 141 -2.82 10.70 4.11
CA GLU A 141 -3.42 9.49 3.55
C GLU A 141 -4.49 8.88 4.44
N THR A 142 -4.29 8.92 5.75
CA THR A 142 -5.18 8.23 6.68
C THR A 142 -6.11 9.17 7.44
N GLY A 143 -5.81 10.44 7.45
CA GLY A 143 -6.62 11.41 8.18
C GLY A 143 -6.18 11.66 9.61
N ILE A 144 -5.32 10.83 10.16
CA ILE A 144 -4.85 11.00 11.53
C ILE A 144 -3.34 10.76 11.60
N VAL A 145 -2.72 11.25 12.66
CA VAL A 145 -1.29 11.09 12.80
C VAL A 145 -0.96 9.66 13.25
N PRO A 146 0.26 9.19 12.99
CA PRO A 146 0.61 7.81 13.30
C PRO A 146 0.40 7.41 14.75
N THR A 147 0.69 8.30 15.68
CA THR A 147 0.51 8.01 17.08
C THR A 147 -0.96 7.71 17.40
N GLU A 148 -1.84 8.54 16.87
CA GLU A 148 -3.25 8.34 17.09
C GLU A 148 -3.75 7.06 16.43
N TYR A 149 -3.24 6.77 15.26
CA TYR A 149 -3.60 5.55 14.57
C TYR A 149 -3.23 4.33 15.43
N ARG A 150 -2.02 4.33 15.98
CA ARG A 150 -1.58 3.23 16.84
C ARG A 150 -2.47 3.11 18.05
N ASN A 151 -2.77 4.23 18.69
CA ASN A 151 -3.59 4.20 19.89
C ASN A 151 -4.97 3.64 19.62
N ARG A 152 -5.55 3.98 18.50
CA ARG A 152 -6.88 3.49 18.15
C ARG A 152 -6.90 2.03 17.78
N THR A 153 -5.80 1.53 17.20
CA THR A 153 -5.80 0.16 16.69
C THR A 153 -5.23 -0.84 17.66
N GLN A 154 -4.41 -0.41 18.59
CA GLN A 154 -3.86 -1.30 19.59
C GLN A 154 -4.66 -1.28 20.89
N GLY A 155 -5.37 -0.21 21.10
CA GLY A 155 -6.17 -0.08 22.30
C GLY A 155 -7.43 -0.87 22.14
#